data_86d3d1cfa3f452bba6f5dfd240c00d21
#
_entry.id   86d3d1cfa3f452bba6f5dfd240c00d21
#
_cell.length_a   1.000
_cell.length_b   1.000
_cell.length_c   1.000
_cell.angle_alpha   90.00
_cell.angle_beta   90.00
_cell.angle_gamma   90.00
#
_symmetry.space_group_name_H-M   'P 1'
#
loop_
_entity.id
_entity.type
_entity.pdbx_description
1 polymer ?
#
loop_
_entity_poly.entity_id
_entity_poly.type
_entity_poly.pdbx_seq_one_letter_code
_entity_poly.pdbx_strand_id
1 'polypeptide(L)'
;MSAPYTDHPLQPGDRAPNIVLDAISREGKIALDDFRGRSPLLIGLFRGLLCPFCRRHVAAMAQLNPALREKGVNSLAVVNTPVERARLYFRYHPIPGLLAASDPERASHRAFGLPLLEFTENETDWPYKVGMDVVTTMRVDRPGELPEPMNPDAAGDLLNTRDGYEITDADQEVRIPGHMQLVGHFLLDREGVVRWSFTEVEDEGQNVCRALNPEELMSAASEVVP
;
A
#
# COMPACT_ATOMS: atom_id res chain seq x y z
N MET A 1 7.57 1.61 22.59
CA MET A 1 7.90 0.21 22.27
C MET A 1 7.90 0.09 20.76
N SER A 2 9.01 -0.36 20.16
CA SER A 2 9.11 -0.60 18.72
C SER A 2 8.11 -1.71 18.32
N ALA A 3 7.37 -1.51 17.21
CA ALA A 3 6.52 -2.56 16.69
C ALA A 3 7.35 -3.81 16.41
N PRO A 4 6.82 -5.02 16.65
CA PRO A 4 7.56 -6.24 16.36
C PRO A 4 7.90 -6.27 14.86
N TYR A 5 9.14 -6.57 14.55
CA TYR A 5 9.61 -6.81 13.19
C TYR A 5 9.25 -8.24 12.80
N THR A 6 8.68 -8.44 11.61
CA THR A 6 8.48 -9.77 11.04
C THR A 6 9.37 -9.92 9.80
N ASP A 7 10.02 -11.07 9.67
CA ASP A 7 10.98 -11.34 8.59
C ASP A 7 10.30 -11.69 7.25
N HIS A 8 8.98 -11.82 7.24
CA HIS A 8 8.17 -12.13 6.06
C HIS A 8 6.80 -11.43 6.18
N PRO A 9 6.12 -11.17 5.07
CA PRO A 9 4.77 -10.62 5.08
C PRO A 9 3.80 -11.48 5.88
N LEU A 10 2.93 -10.81 6.65
CA LEU A 10 1.87 -11.50 7.37
C LEU A 10 1.00 -12.31 6.41
N GLN A 11 0.70 -13.54 6.81
CA GLN A 11 -0.10 -14.49 6.06
C GLN A 11 -1.47 -14.70 6.69
N PRO A 12 -2.46 -15.24 5.96
CA PRO A 12 -3.72 -15.67 6.56
C PRO A 12 -3.49 -16.58 7.77
N GLY A 13 -4.08 -16.19 8.92
CA GLY A 13 -3.86 -16.83 10.23
C GLY A 13 -2.97 -16.03 11.16
N ASP A 14 -2.11 -15.14 10.67
CA ASP A 14 -1.26 -14.30 11.52
C ASP A 14 -2.07 -13.19 12.19
N ARG A 15 -1.64 -12.81 13.39
CA ARG A 15 -2.23 -11.69 14.11
C ARG A 15 -1.51 -10.39 13.75
N ALA A 16 -2.24 -9.42 13.23
CA ALA A 16 -1.70 -8.11 12.95
C ALA A 16 -1.23 -7.40 14.23
N PRO A 17 -0.04 -6.76 14.23
CA PRO A 17 0.42 -5.96 15.36
C PRO A 17 -0.42 -4.70 15.52
N ASN A 18 -0.45 -4.14 16.74
CA ASN A 18 -0.99 -2.80 16.92
C ASN A 18 0.04 -1.76 16.44
N ILE A 19 -0.38 -0.92 15.51
CA ILE A 19 0.36 0.26 15.06
C ILE A 19 -0.50 1.50 15.31
N VAL A 20 0.17 2.62 15.62
CA VAL A 20 -0.48 3.92 15.89
C VAL A 20 0.13 4.95 14.96
N LEU A 21 -0.66 5.52 14.08
CA LEU A 21 -0.23 6.38 12.97
C LEU A 21 -0.92 7.74 13.04
N ASP A 22 -0.30 8.77 12.45
CA ASP A 22 -0.90 10.09 12.32
C ASP A 22 -2.03 10.06 11.28
N ALA A 23 -3.24 10.45 11.70
CA ALA A 23 -4.39 10.46 10.82
C ALA A 23 -4.29 11.59 9.77
N ILE A 24 -4.55 11.25 8.51
CA ILE A 24 -4.65 12.21 7.41
C ILE A 24 -6.10 12.70 7.29
N SER A 25 -7.05 11.77 7.34
CA SER A 25 -8.49 12.01 7.11
C SER A 25 -9.19 12.76 8.26
N ARG A 26 -8.52 12.90 9.39
CA ARG A 26 -8.99 13.62 10.59
C ARG A 26 -7.81 14.10 11.42
N GLU A 27 -8.04 14.86 12.47
CA GLU A 27 -7.02 15.17 13.47
C GLU A 27 -6.72 13.97 14.37
N GLY A 28 -5.53 13.95 14.99
CA GLY A 28 -5.08 12.93 15.93
C GLY A 28 -4.50 11.70 15.25
N LYS A 29 -4.67 10.57 15.89
CA LYS A 29 -4.06 9.28 15.48
C LYS A 29 -5.13 8.23 15.17
N ILE A 30 -4.71 7.19 14.42
CA ILE A 30 -5.47 5.98 14.17
C ILE A 30 -4.63 4.81 14.68
N ALA A 31 -5.21 3.97 15.51
CA ALA A 31 -4.62 2.71 15.98
C ALA A 31 -5.36 1.53 15.37
N LEU A 32 -4.67 0.43 15.05
CA LEU A 32 -5.35 -0.79 14.60
C LEU A 32 -6.25 -1.38 15.70
N ASP A 33 -5.87 -1.18 16.96
CA ASP A 33 -6.72 -1.57 18.08
C ASP A 33 -8.05 -0.81 18.18
N ASP A 34 -8.20 0.33 17.48
CA ASP A 34 -9.49 1.04 17.38
C ASP A 34 -10.57 0.18 16.68
N PHE A 35 -10.15 -0.76 15.83
CA PHE A 35 -11.04 -1.65 15.07
C PHE A 35 -11.22 -3.02 15.75
N ARG A 36 -10.23 -3.46 16.55
CA ARG A 36 -10.23 -4.77 17.19
C ARG A 36 -11.41 -4.95 18.13
N GLY A 37 -12.11 -6.07 18.02
CA GLY A 37 -13.35 -6.35 18.77
C GLY A 37 -14.58 -5.61 18.25
N ARG A 38 -14.45 -4.77 17.20
CA ARG A 38 -15.54 -3.93 16.68
C ARG A 38 -15.91 -4.26 15.24
N SER A 39 -14.90 -4.28 14.35
CA SER A 39 -15.14 -4.49 12.92
C SER A 39 -13.93 -5.10 12.24
N PRO A 40 -14.11 -5.86 11.15
CA PRO A 40 -13.04 -6.16 10.21
C PRO A 40 -12.43 -4.89 9.61
N LEU A 41 -11.16 -5.00 9.16
CA LEU A 41 -10.41 -3.90 8.58
C LEU A 41 -9.64 -4.34 7.34
N LEU A 42 -9.89 -3.69 6.21
CA LEU A 42 -8.97 -3.71 5.07
C LEU A 42 -7.91 -2.63 5.27
N ILE A 43 -6.66 -3.01 5.37
CA ILE A 43 -5.52 -2.08 5.42
C ILE A 43 -4.68 -2.21 4.16
N GLY A 44 -4.40 -1.08 3.49
CA GLY A 44 -3.42 -0.97 2.40
C GLY A 44 -2.20 -0.20 2.86
N LEU A 45 -1.01 -0.78 2.68
CA LEU A 45 0.28 -0.19 3.04
C LEU A 45 1.00 0.20 1.76
N PHE A 46 1.15 1.51 1.53
CA PHE A 46 1.60 2.05 0.26
C PHE A 46 2.91 2.82 0.39
N ARG A 47 3.67 2.89 -0.71
CA ARG A 47 4.75 3.87 -0.88
C ARG A 47 4.19 5.29 -0.71
N GLY A 48 5.05 6.29 -0.78
CA GLY A 48 4.61 7.69 -0.79
C GLY A 48 3.70 8.02 -1.99
N LEU A 49 3.00 9.14 -1.89
CA LEU A 49 2.10 9.65 -2.95
C LEU A 49 2.84 10.02 -4.24
N LEU A 50 4.18 10.11 -4.21
CA LEU A 50 5.02 10.23 -5.41
C LEU A 50 4.86 9.03 -6.37
N CYS A 51 4.46 7.86 -5.85
CA CYS A 51 4.21 6.65 -6.64
C CYS A 51 2.81 6.71 -7.30
N PRO A 52 2.70 6.82 -8.63
CA PRO A 52 1.41 6.93 -9.29
C PRO A 52 0.56 5.66 -9.18
N PHE A 53 1.20 4.50 -9.08
CA PHE A 53 0.50 3.23 -8.87
C PHE A 53 -0.16 3.20 -7.47
N CYS A 54 0.54 3.69 -6.45
CA CYS A 54 -0.01 3.77 -5.09
C CYS A 54 -1.20 4.73 -5.02
N ARG A 55 -1.14 5.88 -5.71
CA ARG A 55 -2.31 6.78 -5.80
C ARG A 55 -3.53 6.09 -6.40
N ARG A 56 -3.32 5.24 -7.42
CA ARG A 56 -4.38 4.44 -8.05
C ARG A 56 -4.93 3.36 -7.13
N HIS A 57 -4.09 2.71 -6.34
CA HIS A 57 -4.54 1.78 -5.30
C HIS A 57 -5.39 2.47 -4.23
N VAL A 58 -4.98 3.64 -3.76
CA VAL A 58 -5.77 4.43 -2.80
C VAL A 58 -7.11 4.84 -3.42
N ALA A 59 -7.12 5.28 -4.68
CA ALA A 59 -8.35 5.63 -5.38
C ALA A 59 -9.28 4.40 -5.57
N ALA A 60 -8.73 3.24 -5.92
CA ALA A 60 -9.49 2.00 -6.02
C ALA A 60 -10.09 1.57 -4.67
N MET A 61 -9.32 1.66 -3.59
CA MET A 61 -9.85 1.42 -2.24
C MET A 61 -10.99 2.40 -1.89
N ALA A 62 -10.86 3.68 -2.24
CA ALA A 62 -11.91 4.67 -2.01
C ALA A 62 -13.20 4.35 -2.79
N GLN A 63 -13.07 3.84 -4.03
CA GLN A 63 -14.21 3.40 -4.84
C GLN A 63 -14.90 2.15 -4.27
N LEU A 64 -14.12 1.21 -3.71
CA LEU A 64 -14.67 -0.01 -3.11
C LEU A 64 -15.20 0.20 -1.69
N ASN A 65 -14.77 1.26 -1.00
CA ASN A 65 -15.08 1.51 0.39
C ASN A 65 -16.59 1.54 0.73
N PRO A 66 -17.51 2.12 -0.09
CA PRO A 66 -18.94 2.03 0.19
C PRO A 66 -19.45 0.60 0.28
N ALA A 67 -19.10 -0.26 -0.68
CA ALA A 67 -19.52 -1.67 -0.69
C ALA A 67 -18.89 -2.48 0.45
N LEU A 68 -17.64 -2.19 0.83
CA LEU A 68 -16.99 -2.78 2.00
C LEU A 68 -17.70 -2.37 3.29
N ARG A 69 -18.08 -1.10 3.42
CA ARG A 69 -18.82 -0.60 4.60
C ARG A 69 -20.21 -1.19 4.71
N GLU A 70 -20.92 -1.42 3.61
CA GLU A 70 -22.20 -2.14 3.61
C GLU A 70 -22.06 -3.56 4.18
N LYS A 71 -20.90 -4.19 3.98
CA LYS A 71 -20.52 -5.46 4.61
C LYS A 71 -19.97 -5.32 6.04
N GLY A 72 -19.90 -4.11 6.60
CA GLY A 72 -19.34 -3.86 7.94
C GLY A 72 -17.81 -3.85 8.01
N VAL A 73 -17.11 -3.84 6.87
CA VAL A 73 -15.65 -3.77 6.79
C VAL A 73 -15.21 -2.30 6.69
N ASN A 74 -14.33 -1.87 7.60
CA ASN A 74 -13.67 -0.58 7.49
C ASN A 74 -12.45 -0.66 6.56
N SER A 75 -12.02 0.49 6.02
CA SER A 75 -10.85 0.54 5.14
C SER A 75 -9.90 1.65 5.60
N LEU A 76 -8.59 1.35 5.61
CA LEU A 76 -7.51 2.26 5.98
C LEU A 76 -6.40 2.22 4.94
N ALA A 77 -6.10 3.34 4.32
CA ALA A 77 -4.93 3.52 3.46
C ALA A 77 -3.79 4.16 4.27
N VAL A 78 -2.62 3.53 4.27
CA VAL A 78 -1.41 4.06 4.91
C VAL A 78 -0.41 4.42 3.83
N VAL A 79 0.06 5.67 3.83
CA VAL A 79 1.02 6.19 2.85
C VAL A 79 2.30 6.66 3.52
N ASN A 80 3.45 6.39 2.91
CA ASN A 80 4.77 6.84 3.40
C ASN A 80 5.05 8.31 3.05
N THR A 81 4.03 9.14 3.08
CA THR A 81 4.13 10.58 2.82
C THR A 81 3.94 11.34 4.12
N PRO A 82 4.74 12.37 4.41
CA PRO A 82 4.55 13.20 5.60
C PRO A 82 3.11 13.72 5.70
N VAL A 83 2.58 13.77 6.92
CA VAL A 83 1.15 13.99 7.16
C VAL A 83 0.62 15.28 6.54
N GLU A 84 1.37 16.38 6.61
CA GLU A 84 0.93 17.66 6.06
C GLU A 84 0.90 17.64 4.52
N ARG A 85 1.88 17.00 3.90
CA ARG A 85 1.92 16.80 2.44
C ARG A 85 0.75 15.92 1.99
N ALA A 86 0.46 14.85 2.72
CA ALA A 86 -0.65 13.94 2.42
C ALA A 86 -2.01 14.64 2.61
N ARG A 87 -2.18 15.43 3.68
CA ARG A 87 -3.39 16.26 3.89
C ARG A 87 -3.61 17.26 2.76
N LEU A 88 -2.53 17.91 2.30
CA LEU A 88 -2.61 18.84 1.18
C LEU A 88 -3.07 18.11 -0.10
N TYR A 89 -2.47 16.95 -0.41
CA TYR A 89 -2.83 16.15 -1.57
C TYR A 89 -4.30 15.73 -1.52
N PHE A 90 -4.77 15.12 -0.43
CA PHE A 90 -6.15 14.62 -0.33
C PHE A 90 -7.21 15.73 -0.21
N ARG A 91 -6.81 16.97 0.04
CA ARG A 91 -7.72 18.13 -0.09
C ARG A 91 -8.19 18.34 -1.54
N TYR A 92 -7.28 18.09 -2.50
CA TYR A 92 -7.57 18.25 -3.93
C TYR A 92 -7.95 16.93 -4.61
N HIS A 93 -7.64 15.80 -3.98
CA HIS A 93 -7.97 14.44 -4.45
C HIS A 93 -8.72 13.68 -3.34
N PRO A 94 -9.99 14.06 -3.09
CA PRO A 94 -10.75 13.54 -1.96
C PRO A 94 -11.01 12.03 -2.08
N ILE A 95 -10.93 11.34 -0.94
CA ILE A 95 -11.17 9.91 -0.77
C ILE A 95 -12.36 9.70 0.20
N PRO A 96 -13.60 9.98 -0.22
CA PRO A 96 -14.74 10.06 0.67
C PRO A 96 -14.98 8.77 1.43
N GLY A 97 -15.03 8.90 2.77
CA GLY A 97 -15.30 7.78 3.67
C GLY A 97 -14.13 6.80 3.90
N LEU A 98 -13.07 6.84 3.09
CA LEU A 98 -11.86 6.05 3.33
C LEU A 98 -11.02 6.72 4.43
N LEU A 99 -10.61 5.94 5.43
CA LEU A 99 -9.63 6.40 6.40
C LEU A 99 -8.22 6.40 5.78
N ALA A 100 -7.42 7.41 6.14
CA ALA A 100 -6.04 7.49 5.69
C ALA A 100 -5.11 7.90 6.82
N ALA A 101 -3.90 7.33 6.82
CA ALA A 101 -2.85 7.59 7.80
C ALA A 101 -1.48 7.77 7.13
N SER A 102 -0.61 8.53 7.79
CA SER A 102 0.75 8.81 7.38
C SER A 102 1.74 7.96 8.17
N ASP A 103 2.70 7.36 7.46
CA ASP A 103 3.78 6.56 8.04
C ASP A 103 5.12 6.78 7.29
N PRO A 104 5.71 7.99 7.33
CA PRO A 104 6.96 8.27 6.63
C PRO A 104 8.12 7.39 7.11
N GLU A 105 8.04 6.90 8.34
CA GLU A 105 9.04 6.00 8.95
C GLU A 105 8.85 4.52 8.54
N ARG A 106 7.79 4.17 7.81
CA ARG A 106 7.50 2.78 7.36
C ARG A 106 7.40 1.78 8.51
N ALA A 107 6.97 2.23 9.69
CA ALA A 107 6.80 1.37 10.86
C ALA A 107 5.74 0.28 10.61
N SER A 108 4.65 0.63 9.90
CA SER A 108 3.61 -0.30 9.49
C SER A 108 4.13 -1.37 8.51
N HIS A 109 4.93 -0.98 7.52
CA HIS A 109 5.50 -1.93 6.56
C HIS A 109 6.38 -2.96 7.27
N ARG A 110 7.29 -2.51 8.16
CA ARG A 110 8.11 -3.42 8.96
C ARG A 110 7.27 -4.32 9.87
N ALA A 111 6.25 -3.76 10.51
CA ALA A 111 5.37 -4.52 11.40
C ALA A 111 4.53 -5.59 10.68
N PHE A 112 4.22 -5.36 9.39
CA PHE A 112 3.52 -6.31 8.53
C PHE A 112 4.48 -7.18 7.69
N GLY A 113 5.79 -7.05 7.89
CA GLY A 113 6.81 -7.85 7.21
C GLY A 113 7.00 -7.52 5.73
N LEU A 114 6.58 -6.35 5.28
CA LEU A 114 6.81 -5.92 3.89
C LEU A 114 8.25 -5.45 3.72
N PRO A 115 9.04 -6.10 2.84
CA PRO A 115 10.45 -5.77 2.67
C PRO A 115 10.68 -4.40 2.05
N LEU A 116 11.84 -3.84 2.33
CA LEU A 116 12.43 -2.76 1.58
C LEU A 116 13.39 -3.39 0.56
N LEU A 117 12.96 -3.47 -0.71
CA LEU A 117 13.69 -4.08 -1.81
C LEU A 117 14.91 -3.22 -2.17
N GLU A 118 16.10 -3.80 -2.17
CA GLU A 118 17.37 -3.18 -2.59
C GLU A 118 17.59 -3.38 -4.10
N PHE A 119 17.95 -2.33 -4.82
CA PHE A 119 18.42 -2.42 -6.19
C PHE A 119 19.93 -2.67 -6.23
N THR A 120 20.34 -3.74 -6.89
CA THR A 120 21.75 -4.13 -7.06
C THR A 120 22.15 -4.07 -8.54
N GLU A 121 23.43 -4.24 -8.88
CA GLU A 121 23.85 -4.29 -10.28
C GLU A 121 23.31 -5.57 -10.97
N ASN A 122 23.51 -6.75 -10.36
CA ASN A 122 23.22 -8.04 -10.99
C ASN A 122 22.88 -9.17 -9.99
N GLU A 123 22.69 -8.86 -8.70
CA GLU A 123 22.28 -9.84 -7.70
C GLU A 123 20.78 -9.78 -7.48
N THR A 124 20.10 -10.91 -7.60
CA THR A 124 18.67 -11.01 -7.28
C THR A 124 18.45 -12.05 -6.21
N ASP A 125 17.85 -11.63 -5.11
CA ASP A 125 17.37 -12.45 -3.99
C ASP A 125 16.01 -11.87 -3.57
N TRP A 126 15.01 -12.18 -4.39
CA TRP A 126 13.66 -11.66 -4.19
C TRP A 126 13.05 -12.17 -2.88
N PRO A 127 12.36 -11.34 -2.09
CA PRO A 127 11.96 -9.94 -2.33
C PRO A 127 12.88 -8.89 -1.66
N TYR A 128 14.09 -9.24 -1.34
CA TYR A 128 15.03 -8.36 -0.61
C TYR A 128 15.97 -7.61 -1.54
N LYS A 129 16.35 -8.24 -2.65
CA LYS A 129 17.25 -7.67 -3.66
C LYS A 129 16.75 -7.94 -5.07
N VAL A 130 16.99 -7.01 -5.98
CA VAL A 130 16.75 -7.19 -7.42
C VAL A 130 17.86 -6.55 -8.23
N GLY A 131 18.42 -7.32 -9.17
CA GLY A 131 19.41 -6.85 -10.14
C GLY A 131 18.79 -5.91 -11.17
N MET A 132 19.54 -4.91 -11.61
CA MET A 132 19.10 -3.98 -12.65
C MET A 132 18.85 -4.68 -14.00
N ASP A 133 19.50 -5.82 -14.25
CA ASP A 133 19.24 -6.68 -15.41
C ASP A 133 17.80 -7.21 -15.39
N VAL A 134 17.29 -7.62 -14.22
CA VAL A 134 15.89 -8.04 -14.04
C VAL A 134 14.95 -6.84 -14.13
N VAL A 135 15.25 -5.73 -13.44
CA VAL A 135 14.41 -4.51 -13.44
C VAL A 135 14.18 -3.99 -14.87
N THR A 136 15.20 -4.03 -15.73
CA THR A 136 15.06 -3.57 -17.13
C THR A 136 14.09 -4.43 -17.95
N THR A 137 13.85 -5.67 -17.56
CA THR A 137 12.90 -6.59 -18.23
C THR A 137 11.50 -6.52 -17.68
N MET A 138 11.30 -5.97 -16.47
CA MET A 138 9.99 -5.83 -15.86
C MET A 138 9.05 -5.00 -16.73
N ARG A 139 7.79 -5.42 -16.79
CA ARG A 139 6.73 -4.69 -17.51
C ARG A 139 5.50 -4.55 -16.63
N VAL A 140 4.97 -3.34 -16.62
CA VAL A 140 3.66 -3.02 -16.03
C VAL A 140 2.67 -2.83 -17.17
N ASP A 141 1.58 -3.58 -17.13
CA ASP A 141 0.47 -3.45 -18.05
C ASP A 141 -0.73 -2.82 -17.34
N ARG A 142 -1.20 -1.70 -17.87
CA ARG A 142 -2.39 -1.00 -17.37
C ARG A 142 -3.22 -0.51 -18.55
N PRO A 143 -4.09 -1.37 -19.09
CA PRO A 143 -4.94 -1.04 -20.21
C PRO A 143 -5.77 0.22 -19.95
N GLY A 144 -5.79 1.14 -20.92
CA GLY A 144 -6.47 2.43 -20.79
C GLY A 144 -5.68 3.54 -20.06
N GLU A 145 -4.62 3.18 -19.32
CA GLU A 145 -3.74 4.14 -18.67
C GLU A 145 -2.35 4.21 -19.35
N LEU A 146 -1.83 3.09 -19.82
CA LEU A 146 -0.57 3.03 -20.55
C LEU A 146 -0.85 2.68 -22.02
N PRO A 147 -0.01 3.18 -22.97
CA PRO A 147 -0.18 2.87 -24.39
C PRO A 147 0.15 1.40 -24.70
N GLU A 148 1.06 0.81 -23.95
CA GLU A 148 1.54 -0.57 -24.05
C GLU A 148 2.18 -0.99 -22.72
N PRO A 149 2.49 -2.28 -22.49
CA PRO A 149 3.26 -2.69 -21.34
C PRO A 149 4.63 -2.02 -21.29
N MET A 150 4.93 -1.30 -20.21
CA MET A 150 6.11 -0.46 -20.06
C MET A 150 6.97 -0.88 -18.87
N ASN A 151 8.25 -0.53 -18.90
CA ASN A 151 9.08 -0.61 -17.70
C ASN A 151 8.45 0.23 -16.57
N PRO A 152 8.49 -0.23 -15.30
CA PRO A 152 7.84 0.44 -14.17
C PRO A 152 8.23 1.92 -13.99
N ASP A 153 9.51 2.27 -14.19
CA ASP A 153 9.97 3.65 -14.04
C ASP A 153 9.40 4.55 -15.14
N ALA A 154 9.51 4.11 -16.41
CA ALA A 154 8.96 4.83 -17.55
C ALA A 154 7.42 4.98 -17.45
N ALA A 155 6.73 3.94 -17.00
CA ALA A 155 5.30 3.98 -16.72
C ALA A 155 4.98 4.98 -15.60
N GLY A 156 5.81 4.99 -14.54
CA GLY A 156 5.69 5.91 -13.42
C GLY A 156 5.82 7.37 -13.84
N ASP A 157 6.81 7.69 -14.65
CA ASP A 157 7.05 9.05 -15.17
C ASP A 157 5.90 9.52 -16.08
N LEU A 158 5.45 8.64 -16.98
CA LEU A 158 4.31 8.93 -17.84
C LEU A 158 3.04 9.23 -17.05
N LEU A 159 2.75 8.40 -16.04
CA LEU A 159 1.57 8.55 -15.20
C LEU A 159 1.66 9.80 -14.30
N ASN A 160 2.83 10.12 -13.75
CA ASN A 160 3.04 11.34 -12.98
C ASN A 160 2.81 12.58 -13.85
N THR A 161 3.34 12.58 -15.08
CA THR A 161 3.12 13.67 -16.04
C THR A 161 1.62 13.84 -16.36
N ARG A 162 0.91 12.75 -16.64
CA ARG A 162 -0.55 12.78 -16.89
C ARG A 162 -1.36 13.28 -15.72
N ASP A 163 -0.97 12.88 -14.50
CA ASP A 163 -1.65 13.27 -13.26
C ASP A 163 -1.33 14.73 -12.87
N GLY A 164 -0.38 15.39 -13.53
CA GLY A 164 0.14 16.69 -13.14
C GLY A 164 0.76 16.67 -11.73
N TYR A 165 1.34 15.51 -11.32
CA TYR A 165 1.91 15.37 -10.01
C TYR A 165 3.33 15.93 -9.97
N GLU A 166 3.53 16.97 -9.18
CA GLU A 166 4.85 17.54 -8.91
C GLU A 166 5.48 16.87 -7.69
N ILE A 167 6.64 16.24 -7.90
CA ILE A 167 7.45 15.66 -6.82
C ILE A 167 8.08 16.80 -6.03
N THR A 168 7.80 16.88 -4.74
CA THR A 168 8.30 17.91 -3.83
C THR A 168 9.48 17.41 -2.99
N ASP A 169 10.15 18.32 -2.27
CA ASP A 169 11.21 17.96 -1.32
C ASP A 169 10.71 16.98 -0.27
N ALA A 170 9.48 17.17 0.25
CA ALA A 170 8.87 16.25 1.20
C ALA A 170 8.63 14.83 0.63
N ASP A 171 8.42 14.70 -0.68
CA ASP A 171 8.35 13.40 -1.35
C ASP A 171 9.75 12.77 -1.49
N GLN A 172 10.78 13.60 -1.68
CA GLN A 172 12.17 13.13 -1.80
C GLN A 172 12.75 12.69 -0.45
N GLU A 173 12.44 13.41 0.64
CA GLU A 173 12.92 13.10 1.99
C GLU A 173 12.56 11.68 2.46
N VAL A 174 11.42 11.13 2.00
CA VAL A 174 11.00 9.78 2.38
C VAL A 174 11.54 8.69 1.46
N ARG A 175 12.24 9.05 0.39
CA ARG A 175 12.89 8.06 -0.50
C ARG A 175 14.17 7.53 0.14
N ILE A 176 14.40 6.24 -0.04
CA ILE A 176 15.68 5.63 0.29
C ILE A 176 16.40 5.36 -1.03
N PRO A 177 17.51 6.05 -1.31
CA PRO A 177 18.27 5.82 -2.56
C PRO A 177 18.61 4.35 -2.72
N GLY A 178 18.47 3.82 -3.94
CA GLY A 178 18.76 2.42 -4.24
C GLY A 178 17.74 1.41 -3.67
N HIS A 179 16.59 1.87 -3.14
CA HIS A 179 15.60 0.96 -2.56
C HIS A 179 14.17 1.30 -2.98
N MET A 180 13.31 0.30 -2.92
CA MET A 180 11.87 0.45 -3.13
C MET A 180 11.10 -0.28 -2.03
N GLN A 181 10.18 0.42 -1.35
CA GLN A 181 9.26 -0.20 -0.40
C GLN A 181 8.21 -1.03 -1.15
N LEU A 182 8.08 -2.32 -0.82
CA LEU A 182 7.01 -3.15 -1.38
C LEU A 182 5.66 -2.86 -0.73
N VAL A 183 4.60 -3.01 -1.50
CA VAL A 183 3.20 -2.68 -1.14
C VAL A 183 2.46 -3.94 -0.72
N GLY A 184 1.51 -3.79 0.20
CA GLY A 184 0.62 -4.89 0.60
C GLY A 184 -0.76 -4.41 1.02
N HIS A 185 -1.74 -5.30 0.82
CA HIS A 185 -3.09 -5.18 1.31
C HIS A 185 -3.39 -6.37 2.21
N PHE A 186 -4.02 -6.11 3.35
CA PHE A 186 -4.36 -7.14 4.32
C PHE A 186 -5.79 -6.94 4.79
N LEU A 187 -6.59 -7.98 4.72
CA LEU A 187 -7.94 -8.00 5.29
C LEU A 187 -7.88 -8.69 6.64
N LEU A 188 -8.16 -7.93 7.68
CA LEU A 188 -8.18 -8.38 9.07
C LEU A 188 -9.61 -8.65 9.49
N ASP A 189 -9.83 -9.75 10.21
CA ASP A 189 -11.10 -9.96 10.88
C ASP A 189 -11.25 -9.05 12.13
N ARG A 190 -12.36 -9.22 12.82
CA ARG A 190 -12.70 -8.45 14.03
C ARG A 190 -11.69 -8.66 15.17
N GLU A 191 -11.04 -9.82 15.24
CA GLU A 191 -10.02 -10.16 16.22
C GLU A 191 -8.63 -9.62 15.84
N GLY A 192 -8.48 -9.09 14.62
CA GLY A 192 -7.23 -8.58 14.07
C GLY A 192 -6.35 -9.68 13.48
N VAL A 193 -6.93 -10.80 13.07
CA VAL A 193 -6.24 -11.88 12.36
C VAL A 193 -6.36 -11.65 10.85
N VAL A 194 -5.26 -11.79 10.14
CA VAL A 194 -5.24 -11.71 8.66
C VAL A 194 -6.08 -12.86 8.09
N ARG A 195 -7.00 -12.56 7.22
CA ARG A 195 -7.85 -13.54 6.51
C ARG A 195 -7.59 -13.58 5.02
N TRP A 196 -7.06 -12.50 4.50
CA TRP A 196 -6.64 -12.39 3.10
C TRP A 196 -5.50 -11.37 3.01
N SER A 197 -4.57 -11.59 2.08
CA SER A 197 -3.51 -10.65 1.75
C SER A 197 -3.24 -10.63 0.25
N PHE A 198 -2.80 -9.50 -0.24
CA PHE A 198 -2.24 -9.31 -1.58
C PHE A 198 -0.98 -8.46 -1.42
N THR A 199 0.15 -8.97 -1.84
CA THR A 199 1.43 -8.29 -1.67
C THR A 199 2.25 -8.29 -2.97
N GLU A 200 3.09 -7.28 -3.14
CA GLU A 200 4.08 -7.25 -4.23
C GLU A 200 5.24 -8.24 -4.01
N VAL A 201 5.26 -8.94 -2.88
CA VAL A 201 6.29 -9.93 -2.53
C VAL A 201 6.14 -11.22 -3.32
N GLU A 202 4.91 -11.53 -3.73
CA GLU A 202 4.59 -12.74 -4.47
C GLU A 202 5.07 -12.69 -5.92
N ASP A 203 5.18 -13.86 -6.56
CA ASP A 203 5.44 -14.05 -8.00
C ASP A 203 6.74 -13.39 -8.51
N GLU A 204 7.80 -13.40 -7.71
CA GLU A 204 9.14 -12.93 -8.12
C GLU A 204 9.15 -11.55 -8.81
N GLY A 205 8.29 -10.63 -8.33
CA GLY A 205 8.19 -9.26 -8.83
C GLY A 205 7.17 -9.06 -9.96
N GLN A 206 6.47 -10.10 -10.43
CA GLN A 206 5.42 -9.94 -11.45
C GLN A 206 4.21 -9.16 -10.93
N ASN A 207 4.01 -9.15 -9.61
CA ASN A 207 2.96 -8.37 -8.94
C ASN A 207 3.33 -6.92 -8.63
N VAL A 208 4.56 -6.50 -8.91
CA VAL A 208 4.99 -5.12 -8.70
C VAL A 208 4.12 -4.17 -9.53
N CYS A 209 3.54 -3.18 -8.87
CA CYS A 209 2.61 -2.21 -9.47
C CYS A 209 1.29 -2.80 -10.04
N ARG A 210 1.00 -4.09 -9.80
CA ARG A 210 -0.24 -4.72 -10.23
C ARG A 210 -1.46 -4.09 -9.52
N ALA A 211 -2.54 -3.93 -10.24
CA ALA A 211 -3.79 -3.45 -9.67
C ALA A 211 -4.43 -4.48 -8.72
N LEU A 212 -5.02 -4.00 -7.64
CA LEU A 212 -5.86 -4.81 -6.76
C LEU A 212 -7.05 -5.38 -7.57
N ASN A 213 -7.33 -6.67 -7.40
CA ASN A 213 -8.50 -7.30 -7.99
C ASN A 213 -9.74 -7.05 -7.10
N PRO A 214 -10.73 -6.26 -7.56
CA PRO A 214 -11.91 -5.94 -6.75
C PRO A 214 -12.77 -7.16 -6.43
N GLU A 215 -12.90 -8.11 -7.37
CA GLU A 215 -13.76 -9.30 -7.19
C GLU A 215 -13.19 -10.22 -6.11
N GLU A 216 -11.89 -10.46 -6.16
CA GLU A 216 -11.16 -11.25 -5.17
C GLU A 216 -11.28 -10.64 -3.77
N LEU A 217 -11.03 -9.32 -3.64
CA LEU A 217 -11.17 -8.62 -2.38
C LEU A 217 -12.61 -8.69 -1.85
N MET A 218 -13.62 -8.48 -2.70
CA MET A 218 -15.02 -8.50 -2.28
C MET A 218 -15.49 -9.91 -1.88
N SER A 219 -14.94 -10.95 -2.50
CA SER A 219 -15.15 -12.35 -2.09
C SER A 219 -14.59 -12.58 -0.68
N ALA A 220 -13.30 -12.22 -0.48
CA ALA A 220 -12.66 -12.35 0.83
C ALA A 220 -13.39 -11.53 1.92
N ALA A 221 -13.85 -10.32 1.58
CA ALA A 221 -14.61 -9.48 2.50
C ALA A 221 -15.95 -10.11 2.94
N SER A 222 -16.55 -10.95 2.10
CA SER A 222 -17.79 -11.65 2.44
C SER A 222 -17.57 -12.80 3.43
N GLU A 223 -16.35 -13.32 3.53
CA GLU A 223 -15.99 -14.43 4.41
C GLU A 223 -15.61 -13.97 5.83
N VAL A 224 -15.22 -12.72 6.01
CA VAL A 224 -14.77 -12.18 7.32
C VAL A 224 -15.91 -11.55 8.13
N VAL A 225 -17.08 -11.42 7.53
CA VAL A 225 -18.28 -10.88 8.19
C VAL A 225 -19.21 -12.05 8.52
N PRO A 226 -19.59 -12.25 9.78
CA PRO A 226 -20.49 -13.33 10.20
C PRO A 226 -21.91 -13.14 9.68
#